data_8a41b16d11e2d682e8a02e079152fe19
#
_entry.id   8a41b16d11e2d682e8a02e079152fe19
#
_cell.length_a   1.000
_cell.length_b   1.000
_cell.length_c   1.000
_cell.angle_alpha   90.00
_cell.angle_beta   90.00
_cell.angle_gamma   90.00
#
_symmetry.space_group_name_H-M   'P 1'
#
loop_
_entity.id
_entity.type
_entity.pdbx_description
1 polymer ?
#
loop_
_entity_poly.entity_id
_entity_poly.type
_entity_poly.pdbx_seq_one_letter_code
_entity_poly.pdbx_strand_id
1 'polypeptide(L)'
;MKRGACILLSTIAGLAQAQPAHRCAGAATKQAAKLLAFHVGPDLRGEVEKGVKTLAPLRNPADRKQMFDVLEVPGGVEKARYRMRFIYAQLPGDCVLMGQEIMEDARL
;
A
#
# COMPACT_ATOMS: atom_id res chain seq x y z
N MET A 1 -25.25 -37.13 -34.63
CA MET A 1 -25.10 -36.83 -34.25
C MET A 1 -24.84 -35.92 -33.78
N LYS A 2 -24.84 -35.42 -33.26
CA LYS A 2 -24.58 -34.57 -32.80
C LYS A 2 -24.12 -34.26 -31.95
N ARG A 3 -23.58 -33.88 -31.54
CA ARG A 3 -23.13 -33.52 -30.78
C ARG A 3 -23.10 -32.67 -30.22
N GLY A 4 -23.01 -32.38 -29.58
CA GLY A 4 -23.32 -31.47 -28.81
C GLY A 4 -22.28 -30.91 -28.12
N ALA A 5 -21.81 -30.05 -28.44
CA ALA A 5 -20.82 -29.49 -27.85
C ALA A 5 -21.16 -28.72 -26.78
N CYS A 6 -20.91 -28.99 -25.73
CA CYS A 6 -21.13 -28.25 -24.74
C CYS A 6 -20.25 -27.36 -24.51
N ILE A 7 -20.39 -26.32 -24.75
CA ILE A 7 -19.60 -25.35 -24.48
C ILE A 7 -19.69 -24.89 -23.25
N LEU A 8 -18.90 -25.10 -22.51
CA LEU A 8 -18.78 -24.54 -21.40
C LEU A 8 -18.31 -23.35 -21.38
N LEU A 9 -18.85 -22.46 -21.41
CA LEU A 9 -18.52 -21.24 -21.13
C LEU A 9 -18.26 -21.01 -19.84
N SER A 10 -17.25 -21.32 -19.41
CA SER A 10 -16.89 -20.86 -18.19
C SER A 10 -16.60 -19.50 -18.26
N THR A 11 -17.44 -18.74 -18.11
CA THR A 11 -17.18 -17.44 -17.91
C THR A 11 -16.68 -17.33 -16.57
N ILE A 12 -15.56 -17.26 -16.40
CA ILE A 12 -15.03 -16.91 -15.22
C ILE A 12 -15.18 -15.51 -15.13
N ALA A 13 -16.18 -15.09 -14.67
CA ALA A 13 -16.35 -13.75 -14.36
C ALA A 13 -15.20 -13.37 -13.53
N GLY A 14 -14.47 -12.51 -13.95
CA GLY A 14 -13.33 -12.08 -13.27
C GLY A 14 -13.55 -11.73 -11.86
N LEU A 15 -13.39 -12.64 -11.05
CA LEU A 15 -13.38 -12.35 -9.71
C LEU A 15 -12.13 -11.63 -9.48
N ALA A 16 -12.23 -10.42 -9.22
CA ALA A 16 -11.09 -9.67 -8.81
C ALA A 16 -10.59 -10.32 -7.56
N GLN A 17 -9.58 -11.06 -7.65
CA GLN A 17 -9.00 -11.61 -6.49
C GLN A 17 -8.26 -10.52 -5.77
N ALA A 18 -8.63 -10.27 -4.57
CA ALA A 18 -7.88 -9.37 -3.74
C ALA A 18 -6.47 -9.91 -3.62
N GLN A 19 -5.50 -9.11 -3.88
CA GLN A 19 -4.13 -9.52 -3.69
C GLN A 19 -3.88 -9.74 -2.21
N PRO A 20 -3.11 -10.74 -1.86
CA PRO A 20 -2.76 -10.95 -0.46
C PRO A 20 -2.02 -9.73 0.06
N ALA A 21 -2.26 -9.41 1.30
CA ALA A 21 -1.62 -8.27 1.93
C ALA A 21 -0.11 -8.48 1.96
N HIS A 22 0.61 -7.41 1.70
CA HIS A 22 2.06 -7.45 1.81
C HIS A 22 2.44 -7.76 3.26
N ARG A 23 3.50 -8.53 3.46
CA ARG A 23 3.94 -8.91 4.80
C ARG A 23 4.23 -7.72 5.71
N CYS A 24 4.59 -6.58 5.15
CA CYS A 24 4.87 -5.38 5.92
C CYS A 24 3.66 -4.44 6.02
N ALA A 25 2.46 -4.86 5.57
CA ALA A 25 1.30 -3.99 5.60
C ALA A 25 0.94 -3.54 7.03
N GLY A 26 1.04 -4.44 7.99
CA GLY A 26 0.78 -4.09 9.39
C GLY A 26 1.78 -3.09 9.93
N ALA A 27 3.05 -3.27 9.60
CA ALA A 27 4.10 -2.35 10.02
C ALA A 27 3.88 -0.98 9.35
N ALA A 28 3.48 -0.96 8.09
CA ALA A 28 3.22 0.29 7.38
C ALA A 28 2.03 1.03 8.00
N THR A 29 0.98 0.32 8.38
CA THR A 29 -0.18 0.94 9.02
C THR A 29 0.20 1.58 10.36
N LYS A 30 1.01 0.90 11.15
CA LYS A 30 1.46 1.46 12.43
C LYS A 30 2.36 2.67 12.21
N GLN A 31 3.24 2.59 11.23
CA GLN A 31 4.14 3.70 10.93
C GLN A 31 3.35 4.89 10.38
N ALA A 32 2.29 4.63 9.60
CA ALA A 32 1.44 5.68 9.08
C ALA A 32 0.76 6.46 10.19
N ALA A 33 0.31 5.80 11.25
CA ALA A 33 -0.28 6.49 12.39
C ALA A 33 0.72 7.43 13.04
N LYS A 34 1.97 7.01 13.17
CA LYS A 34 3.00 7.84 13.75
C LYS A 34 3.35 9.02 12.85
N LEU A 35 3.48 8.76 11.57
CA LEU A 35 3.86 9.79 10.61
C LEU A 35 2.76 10.85 10.50
N LEU A 36 1.51 10.42 10.44
CA LEU A 36 0.39 11.34 10.34
C LEU A 36 0.29 12.21 11.60
N ALA A 37 0.42 11.61 12.77
CA ALA A 37 0.38 12.35 14.02
C ALA A 37 1.51 13.38 14.10
N PHE A 38 2.69 13.00 13.65
CA PHE A 38 3.83 13.91 13.65
C PHE A 38 3.60 15.08 12.69
N HIS A 39 3.05 14.78 11.52
CA HIS A 39 2.86 15.79 10.47
C HIS A 39 1.78 16.80 10.84
N VAL A 40 0.65 16.36 11.40
CA VAL A 40 -0.45 17.25 11.71
C VAL A 40 -0.38 17.87 13.10
N GLY A 41 0.46 17.34 13.96
CA GLY A 41 0.65 17.87 15.31
C GLY A 41 -0.34 17.30 16.32
N PRO A 42 -0.15 17.62 17.60
CA PRO A 42 -0.91 16.98 18.66
C PRO A 42 -2.36 17.45 18.77
N ASP A 43 -2.71 18.60 18.19
CA ASP A 43 -4.03 19.16 18.33
C ASP A 43 -5.06 18.58 17.37
N LEU A 44 -4.61 17.86 16.36
CA LEU A 44 -5.51 17.28 15.37
C LEU A 44 -5.43 15.76 15.43
N ARG A 45 -6.57 15.12 15.21
CA ARG A 45 -6.60 13.69 15.21
C ARG A 45 -6.60 13.21 13.81
N GLY A 46 -5.56 12.52 13.45
CA GLY A 46 -5.48 11.85 12.17
C GLY A 46 -5.99 10.43 12.24
N GLU A 47 -6.56 9.97 11.17
CA GLU A 47 -7.00 8.60 11.06
C GLU A 47 -6.34 7.95 9.86
N VAL A 48 -5.74 6.80 10.09
CA VAL A 48 -5.18 5.99 9.01
C VAL A 48 -6.33 5.17 8.44
N GLU A 49 -6.50 5.23 7.15
CA GLU A 49 -7.58 4.50 6.51
C GLU A 49 -7.13 3.10 6.12
N LYS A 50 -8.08 2.23 5.88
CA LYS A 50 -7.75 0.87 5.50
C LYS A 50 -7.35 0.83 4.04
N GLY A 51 -6.61 -0.16 3.69
CA GLY A 51 -6.28 -0.34 2.28
C GLY A 51 -4.85 0.00 1.95
N VAL A 52 -3.91 -0.75 2.50
CA VAL A 52 -2.51 -0.61 2.13
C VAL A 52 -2.33 -1.09 0.71
N LYS A 53 -1.74 -0.25 -0.15
CA LYS A 53 -1.45 -0.63 -1.52
C LYS A 53 0.01 -0.94 -1.68
N THR A 54 0.31 -1.99 -2.41
CA THR A 54 1.68 -2.29 -2.80
C THR A 54 1.92 -1.62 -4.14
N LEU A 55 2.84 -0.70 -4.16
CA LEU A 55 3.21 0.02 -5.38
C LEU A 55 4.38 -0.69 -6.08
N ALA A 56 4.75 -0.19 -7.24
CA ALA A 56 5.88 -0.75 -7.97
C ALA A 56 7.15 -0.60 -7.13
N PRO A 57 8.01 -1.61 -7.14
CA PRO A 57 9.26 -1.52 -6.38
C PRO A 57 10.14 -0.38 -6.87
N LEU A 58 10.96 0.14 -5.99
CA LEU A 58 11.84 1.23 -6.28
C LEU A 58 13.27 0.73 -6.30
N ARG A 59 14.02 1.11 -7.33
CA ARG A 59 15.41 0.71 -7.43
C ARG A 59 16.29 1.68 -6.65
N ASN A 60 17.24 1.15 -5.90
CA ASN A 60 18.17 1.98 -5.18
C ASN A 60 19.14 2.63 -6.17
N PRO A 61 19.17 3.96 -6.27
CA PRO A 61 20.07 4.62 -7.22
C PRO A 61 21.55 4.42 -6.89
N ALA A 62 21.85 4.13 -5.64
CA ALA A 62 23.25 3.89 -5.24
C ALA A 62 23.69 2.46 -5.50
N ASP A 63 22.76 1.53 -5.65
CA ASP A 63 23.09 0.14 -5.94
C ASP A 63 21.96 -0.41 -6.79
N ARG A 64 22.18 -0.46 -8.07
CA ARG A 64 21.13 -0.80 -9.03
C ARG A 64 20.62 -2.22 -8.92
N LYS A 65 21.29 -3.06 -8.18
CA LYS A 65 20.84 -4.42 -7.93
C LYS A 65 19.87 -4.50 -6.78
N GLN A 66 19.79 -3.46 -5.96
CA GLN A 66 18.93 -3.48 -4.80
C GLN A 66 17.59 -2.82 -5.12
N MET A 67 16.53 -3.52 -4.79
CA MET A 67 15.17 -2.99 -4.95
C MET A 67 14.55 -2.83 -3.58
N PHE A 68 13.59 -1.90 -3.48
CA PHE A 68 12.85 -1.70 -2.26
C PHE A 68 11.37 -1.93 -2.53
N ASP A 69 10.65 -2.42 -1.54
CA ASP A 69 9.20 -2.52 -1.63
C ASP A 69 8.62 -1.18 -1.20
N VAL A 70 7.57 -0.75 -1.88
CA VAL A 70 6.92 0.52 -1.58
C VAL A 70 5.46 0.25 -1.24
N LEU A 71 5.05 0.66 -0.07
CA LEU A 71 3.67 0.51 0.37
C LEU A 71 3.05 1.89 0.57
N GLU A 72 1.80 2.05 0.17
CA GLU A 72 1.10 3.32 0.33
C GLU A 72 -0.08 3.13 1.27
N VAL A 73 -0.21 4.02 2.22
CA VAL A 73 -1.27 3.99 3.22
C VAL A 73 -2.00 5.33 3.17
N PRO A 74 -3.31 5.32 2.97
CA PRO A 74 -4.06 6.56 2.98
C PRO A 74 -4.39 7.00 4.40
N GLY A 75 -4.57 8.28 4.60
CA GLY A 75 -4.99 8.83 5.88
C GLY A 75 -5.73 10.13 5.70
N GLY A 76 -6.33 10.61 6.75
CA GLY A 76 -7.08 11.84 6.71
C GLY A 76 -7.08 12.55 8.03
N VAL A 77 -7.21 13.87 7.98
CA VAL A 77 -7.37 14.71 9.14
C VAL A 77 -8.38 15.76 8.75
N GLU A 78 -9.55 15.73 9.36
CA GLU A 78 -10.63 16.62 9.01
C GLU A 78 -10.95 16.55 7.50
N LYS A 79 -10.75 17.62 6.76
CA LYS A 79 -11.02 17.63 5.33
C LYS A 79 -9.78 17.36 4.48
N ALA A 80 -8.63 17.20 5.10
CA ALA A 80 -7.39 16.94 4.37
C ALA A 80 -7.18 15.44 4.20
N ARG A 81 -6.76 15.06 3.03
CA ARG A 81 -6.46 13.67 2.71
C ARG A 81 -4.99 13.55 2.40
N TYR A 82 -4.39 12.50 2.91
CA TYR A 82 -2.97 12.27 2.77
C TYR A 82 -2.67 10.91 2.18
N ARG A 83 -1.58 10.81 1.47
CA ARG A 83 -1.00 9.54 1.06
C ARG A 83 0.36 9.45 1.72
N MET A 84 0.61 8.34 2.34
CA MET A 84 1.87 8.10 3.02
C MET A 84 2.53 6.90 2.39
N ARG A 85 3.77 7.03 1.99
CA ARG A 85 4.51 5.94 1.36
C ARG A 85 5.66 5.52 2.23
N PHE A 86 5.83 4.22 2.32
CA PHE A 86 6.87 3.63 3.16
C PHE A 86 7.71 2.71 2.30
N ILE A 87 9.00 2.89 2.37
CA ILE A 87 9.97 2.18 1.54
C ILE A 87 10.68 1.18 2.43
N TYR A 88 10.53 -0.09 2.11
CA TYR A 88 11.08 -1.17 2.93
C TYR A 88 12.16 -1.93 2.18
N ALA A 89 13.22 -2.30 2.89
CA ALA A 89 14.23 -3.17 2.32
C ALA A 89 13.64 -4.55 2.06
N GLN A 90 14.05 -5.18 0.97
CA GLN A 90 13.59 -6.52 0.65
C GLN A 90 14.46 -7.53 1.41
N LEU A 91 14.16 -7.70 2.68
CA LEU A 91 14.88 -8.64 3.53
C LEU A 91 13.91 -9.70 4.06
N PRO A 92 14.33 -10.94 4.12
CA PRO A 92 13.46 -11.98 4.65
C PRO A 92 13.22 -11.77 6.14
N GLY A 93 11.96 -11.86 6.52
CA GLY A 93 11.60 -11.85 7.94
C GLY A 93 11.43 -10.50 8.59
N ASP A 94 12.05 -9.44 8.11
CA ASP A 94 11.99 -8.15 8.74
C ASP A 94 11.38 -7.08 7.86
N CYS A 95 10.74 -6.12 8.47
CA CYS A 95 10.22 -4.96 7.75
C CYS A 95 11.08 -3.77 8.15
N VAL A 96 12.16 -3.58 7.40
CA VAL A 96 13.12 -2.52 7.70
C VAL A 96 12.79 -1.30 6.88
N LEU A 97 12.37 -0.24 7.55
CA LEU A 97 11.97 1.01 6.89
C LEU A 97 13.20 1.77 6.44
N MET A 98 13.28 2.02 5.14
CA MET A 98 14.41 2.74 4.55
C MET A 98 14.07 4.18 4.24
N GLY A 99 12.79 4.51 4.13
CA GLY A 99 12.37 5.87 3.87
C GLY A 99 10.87 6.00 3.96
N GLN A 100 10.39 7.22 4.10
CA GLN A 100 8.96 7.47 4.16
C GLN A 100 8.67 8.88 3.66
N GLU A 101 7.47 9.07 3.17
CA GLU A 101 7.02 10.39 2.74
C GLU A 101 5.54 10.54 2.99
N ILE A 102 5.09 11.76 3.16
CA ILE A 102 3.70 12.06 3.34
C ILE A 102 3.36 13.22 2.42
N MET A 103 2.25 13.10 1.72
CA MET A 103 1.81 14.13 0.80
C MET A 103 0.34 14.40 1.04
N GLU A 104 -0.03 15.67 1.06
CA GLU A 104 -1.43 16.03 1.09
C GLU A 104 -1.97 15.83 -0.31
N ASP A 105 -2.97 14.96 -0.42
CA ASP A 105 -3.48 14.55 -1.71
C ASP A 105 -4.68 15.39 -2.13
N ALA A 106 -5.53 15.76 -1.19
CA ALA A 106 -6.71 16.56 -1.48
C ALA A 106 -7.20 17.23 -0.21
N ARG A 107 -7.92 18.33 -0.40
CA ARG A 107 -8.58 18.97 0.70
C ARG A 107 -10.04 19.11 0.30
N LEU A 108 -10.90 18.50 1.02
CA LEU A 108 -12.32 18.48 0.70
C LEU A 108 -13.09 19.67 1.29
#